data_5a008918dec459247e55a558621be386
#
_entry.id   5a008918dec459247e55a558621be386
#
_cell.length_a   1.000
_cell.length_b   1.000
_cell.length_c   1.000
_cell.angle_alpha   90.00
_cell.angle_beta   90.00
_cell.angle_gamma   90.00
#
_symmetry.space_group_name_H-M   'P 1'
#
loop_
_entity.id
_entity.type
_entity.pdbx_description
1 polymer ?
#
loop_
_entity_poly.entity_id
_entity_poly.type
_entity_poly.pdbx_seq_one_letter_code
_entity_poly.pdbx_strand_id
1 'polypeptide(L)'
;DQLKLESKDFIFNTLGIDVFTEKTEEKNIIRPFLVTWGTHVRRKLDPDIWIKKIQDSIEENSILIVPDIRFKNEFDWVKNNNGYMFFVDRINENGELVPDANQDEAENNTFLRESSDHSFVWCTTEDKKILISVAFEIISNTISDQQLSLWRQTYSL
;
A
#
# COMPACT_ATOMS: atom_id res chain seq x y z
N ASP A 1 7.36 7.53 1.77
CA ASP A 1 8.07 6.23 1.70
C ASP A 1 9.31 6.25 2.60
N GLN A 2 9.08 5.99 3.90
CA GLN A 2 10.12 6.07 4.94
C GLN A 2 11.27 5.08 4.72
N LEU A 3 10.98 3.88 4.21
CA LEU A 3 11.99 2.88 3.91
C LEU A 3 12.99 3.38 2.87
N LYS A 4 12.52 4.02 1.82
CA LYS A 4 13.38 4.60 0.80
C LYS A 4 14.21 5.75 1.34
N LEU A 5 13.62 6.61 2.16
CA LEU A 5 14.36 7.71 2.80
C LEU A 5 15.49 7.20 3.69
N GLU A 6 15.26 6.15 4.48
CA GLU A 6 16.30 5.55 5.34
C GLU A 6 17.46 4.94 4.55
N SER A 7 17.20 4.41 3.35
CA SER A 7 18.19 3.70 2.54
C SER A 7 18.81 4.55 1.42
N LYS A 8 18.32 5.77 1.23
CA LYS A 8 18.69 6.65 0.11
C LYS A 8 20.18 6.80 -0.08
N ASP A 9 20.87 7.24 0.96
CA ASP A 9 22.31 7.55 0.87
C ASP A 9 23.13 6.27 0.67
N PHE A 10 22.75 5.17 1.32
CA PHE A 10 23.41 3.88 1.15
C PHE A 10 23.29 3.37 -0.29
N ILE A 11 22.08 3.38 -0.83
CA ILE A 11 21.82 2.90 -2.20
C ILE A 11 22.54 3.78 -3.22
N PHE A 12 22.46 5.09 -3.08
CA PHE A 12 23.12 6.02 -4.00
C PHE A 12 24.64 5.88 -3.96
N ASN A 13 25.24 5.86 -2.77
CA ASN A 13 26.71 5.77 -2.63
C ASN A 13 27.26 4.38 -3.06
N THR A 14 26.44 3.33 -2.97
CA THR A 14 26.88 1.96 -3.29
C THR A 14 26.64 1.59 -4.76
N LEU A 15 25.49 1.98 -5.32
CA LEU A 15 25.04 1.54 -6.63
C LEU A 15 24.92 2.68 -7.65
N GLY A 16 25.01 3.95 -7.23
CA GLY A 16 24.77 5.10 -8.08
C GLY A 16 23.29 5.26 -8.51
N ILE A 17 22.38 4.57 -7.85
CA ILE A 17 20.94 4.54 -8.18
C ILE A 17 20.18 5.43 -7.21
N ASP A 18 19.33 6.32 -7.74
CA ASP A 18 18.34 7.02 -6.91
C ASP A 18 17.27 6.03 -6.46
N VAL A 19 17.07 5.91 -5.15
CA VAL A 19 16.05 5.04 -4.57
C VAL A 19 14.62 5.36 -5.03
N PHE A 20 14.37 6.57 -5.49
CA PHE A 20 13.11 7.03 -6.06
C PHE A 20 13.02 6.89 -7.59
N THR A 21 13.98 6.21 -8.20
CA THR A 21 14.00 5.98 -9.65
C THR A 21 12.68 5.42 -10.16
N GLU A 22 12.25 5.86 -11.34
CA GLU A 22 11.09 5.30 -12.05
C GLU A 22 11.50 4.27 -13.13
N LYS A 23 12.79 4.07 -13.36
CA LYS A 23 13.29 3.10 -14.34
C LYS A 23 13.16 1.67 -13.81
N THR A 24 12.50 0.82 -14.57
CA THR A 24 12.19 -0.57 -14.17
C THR A 24 13.44 -1.40 -13.87
N GLU A 25 14.49 -1.25 -14.67
CA GLU A 25 15.75 -1.96 -14.49
C GLU A 25 16.40 -1.59 -13.14
N GLU A 26 16.46 -0.30 -12.83
CA GLU A 26 17.03 0.20 -11.57
C GLU A 26 16.17 -0.24 -10.37
N LYS A 27 14.82 -0.18 -10.50
CA LYS A 27 13.90 -0.71 -9.48
C LYS A 27 14.13 -2.19 -9.19
N ASN A 28 14.37 -3.00 -10.22
CA ASN A 28 14.62 -4.44 -10.05
C ASN A 28 15.95 -4.72 -9.33
N ILE A 29 16.95 -3.87 -9.51
CA ILE A 29 18.24 -3.99 -8.81
C ILE A 29 18.08 -3.68 -7.31
N ILE A 30 17.37 -2.62 -6.95
CA ILE A 30 17.25 -2.18 -5.55
C ILE A 30 16.15 -2.89 -4.75
N ARG A 31 15.14 -3.46 -5.42
CA ARG A 31 14.00 -4.12 -4.76
C ARG A 31 14.40 -5.22 -3.75
N PRO A 32 15.30 -6.17 -4.07
CA PRO A 32 15.71 -7.20 -3.11
C PRO A 32 16.30 -6.61 -1.82
N PHE A 33 17.10 -5.55 -1.95
CA PHE A 33 17.64 -4.85 -0.80
C PHE A 33 16.52 -4.20 0.04
N LEU A 34 15.59 -3.49 -0.61
CA LEU A 34 14.48 -2.83 0.09
C LEU A 34 13.58 -3.83 0.83
N VAL A 35 13.27 -4.98 0.21
CA VAL A 35 12.52 -6.06 0.86
C VAL A 35 13.27 -6.61 2.06
N THR A 36 14.55 -6.94 1.89
CA THR A 36 15.40 -7.46 2.97
C THR A 36 15.48 -6.46 4.13
N TRP A 37 15.78 -5.21 3.84
CA TRP A 37 15.90 -4.17 4.87
C TRP A 37 14.58 -3.92 5.58
N GLY A 38 13.50 -3.72 4.82
CA GLY A 38 12.19 -3.38 5.37
C GLY A 38 11.53 -4.53 6.13
N THR A 39 11.57 -5.73 5.59
CA THR A 39 10.86 -6.90 6.14
C THR A 39 11.75 -7.71 7.06
N HIS A 40 12.92 -8.13 6.59
CA HIS A 40 13.74 -9.08 7.34
C HIS A 40 14.68 -8.43 8.39
N VAL A 41 14.92 -7.13 8.31
CA VAL A 41 15.72 -6.43 9.31
C VAL A 41 14.84 -5.55 10.20
N ARG A 42 14.19 -4.53 9.63
CA ARG A 42 13.46 -3.53 10.43
C ARG A 42 12.27 -4.12 11.18
N ARG A 43 11.45 -4.96 10.52
CA ARG A 43 10.31 -5.63 11.18
C ARG A 43 10.71 -6.69 12.19
N LYS A 44 11.89 -7.34 12.02
CA LYS A 44 12.40 -8.27 13.06
C LYS A 44 12.78 -7.57 14.34
N LEU A 45 13.28 -6.33 14.25
CA LEU A 45 13.63 -5.51 15.41
C LEU A 45 12.39 -4.90 16.07
N ASP A 46 11.43 -4.46 15.26
CA ASP A 46 10.16 -3.89 15.69
C ASP A 46 9.09 -4.19 14.64
N PRO A 47 8.18 -5.16 14.89
CA PRO A 47 7.12 -5.52 13.95
C PRO A 47 6.22 -4.34 13.54
N ASP A 48 6.04 -3.36 14.42
CA ASP A 48 5.16 -2.21 14.23
C ASP A 48 5.89 -0.94 13.75
N ILE A 49 7.14 -1.08 13.32
CA ILE A 49 7.99 0.07 12.94
C ILE A 49 7.33 0.97 11.91
N TRP A 50 6.64 0.40 10.90
CA TRP A 50 6.00 1.17 9.85
C TRP A 50 4.69 1.81 10.32
N ILE A 51 3.96 1.13 11.19
CA ILE A 51 2.75 1.67 11.84
C ILE A 51 3.11 2.90 12.67
N LYS A 52 4.13 2.81 13.52
CA LYS A 52 4.59 3.93 14.35
C LYS A 52 4.97 5.15 13.52
N LYS A 53 5.67 4.91 12.40
CA LYS A 53 6.04 6.00 11.48
C LYS A 53 4.86 6.67 10.78
N ILE A 54 3.79 5.92 10.51
CA ILE A 54 2.55 6.47 9.97
C ILE A 54 1.82 7.27 11.05
N GLN A 55 1.72 6.73 12.27
CA GLN A 55 1.06 7.40 13.40
C GLN A 55 1.64 8.79 13.68
N ASP A 56 2.96 8.94 13.60
CA ASP A 56 3.65 10.22 13.79
C ASP A 56 3.30 11.28 12.71
N SER A 57 2.69 10.86 11.59
CA SER A 57 2.31 11.73 10.47
C SER A 57 0.82 12.03 10.36
N ILE A 58 -0.01 11.53 11.30
CA ILE A 58 -1.46 11.76 11.27
C ILE A 58 -1.78 13.18 11.73
N GLU A 59 -2.49 13.91 10.87
CA GLU A 59 -3.02 15.24 11.18
C GLU A 59 -4.47 15.16 11.66
N GLU A 60 -4.85 16.00 12.62
CA GLU A 60 -6.24 16.08 13.06
C GLU A 60 -7.17 16.49 11.90
N ASN A 61 -8.34 15.88 11.86
CA ASN A 61 -9.36 16.12 10.84
C ASN A 61 -8.91 15.82 9.39
N SER A 62 -7.97 14.93 9.22
CA SER A 62 -7.52 14.44 7.91
C SER A 62 -8.06 13.05 7.61
N ILE A 63 -8.13 12.69 6.32
CA ILE A 63 -8.33 11.31 5.88
C ILE A 63 -6.97 10.73 5.55
N LEU A 64 -6.58 9.69 6.27
CA LEU A 64 -5.35 8.96 6.00
C LEU A 64 -5.63 7.82 5.02
N ILE A 65 -4.96 7.82 3.89
CA ILE A 65 -4.95 6.69 2.96
C ILE A 65 -3.60 6.00 3.08
N VAL A 66 -3.64 4.73 3.48
CA VAL A 66 -2.43 3.90 3.61
C VAL A 66 -2.44 2.90 2.46
N PRO A 67 -1.71 3.15 1.38
CA PRO A 67 -1.55 2.16 0.32
C PRO A 67 -0.64 1.03 0.81
N ASP A 68 -0.85 -0.16 0.24
CA ASP A 68 0.15 -1.22 0.36
C ASP A 68 0.21 -1.89 1.76
N ILE A 69 -0.95 -2.09 2.38
CA ILE A 69 -1.09 -2.93 3.58
C ILE A 69 -0.80 -4.39 3.19
N ARG A 70 0.17 -5.03 3.84
CA ARG A 70 0.65 -6.37 3.49
C ARG A 70 0.70 -7.34 4.66
N PHE A 71 0.60 -6.86 5.88
CA PHE A 71 0.77 -7.68 7.08
C PHE A 71 -0.42 -7.55 8.03
N LYS A 72 -0.67 -8.65 8.76
CA LYS A 72 -1.78 -8.73 9.70
C LYS A 72 -1.77 -7.62 10.75
N ASN A 73 -0.61 -7.26 11.30
CA ASN A 73 -0.52 -6.21 12.32
C ASN A 73 -0.89 -4.82 11.75
N GLU A 74 -0.60 -4.56 10.48
CA GLU A 74 -1.03 -3.34 9.78
C GLU A 74 -2.54 -3.33 9.58
N PHE A 75 -3.11 -4.47 9.14
CA PHE A 75 -4.55 -4.65 9.03
C PHE A 75 -5.25 -4.42 10.38
N ASP A 76 -4.77 -5.09 11.44
CA ASP A 76 -5.32 -4.95 12.79
C ASP A 76 -5.26 -3.50 13.27
N TRP A 77 -4.18 -2.79 12.97
CA TRP A 77 -4.04 -1.37 13.30
C TRP A 77 -5.10 -0.51 12.59
N VAL A 78 -5.33 -0.71 11.29
CA VAL A 78 -6.38 0.00 10.55
C VAL A 78 -7.76 -0.26 11.18
N LYS A 79 -8.09 -1.53 11.45
CA LYS A 79 -9.38 -1.91 12.04
C LYS A 79 -9.57 -1.35 13.46
N ASN A 80 -8.52 -1.35 14.28
CA ASN A 80 -8.56 -0.78 15.63
C ASN A 80 -8.73 0.75 15.65
N ASN A 81 -8.41 1.41 14.54
CA ASN A 81 -8.64 2.86 14.35
C ASN A 81 -9.93 3.15 13.55
N ASN A 82 -10.87 2.20 13.47
CA ASN A 82 -12.12 2.30 12.72
C ASN A 82 -11.92 2.58 11.22
N GLY A 83 -10.80 2.14 10.68
CA GLY A 83 -10.51 2.28 9.25
C GLY A 83 -11.18 1.21 8.40
N TYR A 84 -11.28 1.48 7.11
CA TYR A 84 -11.80 0.57 6.10
C TYR A 84 -10.67 -0.07 5.31
N MET A 85 -10.81 -1.37 5.04
CA MET A 85 -9.86 -2.15 4.25
C MET A 85 -10.44 -2.49 2.89
N PHE A 86 -9.65 -2.18 1.85
CA PHE A 86 -9.98 -2.48 0.46
C PHE A 86 -8.92 -3.42 -0.11
N PHE A 87 -9.34 -4.57 -0.62
CA PHE A 87 -8.46 -5.51 -1.28
C PHE A 87 -8.61 -5.41 -2.80
N VAL A 88 -7.47 -5.36 -3.51
CA VAL A 88 -7.45 -5.28 -4.97
C VAL A 88 -6.79 -6.53 -5.54
N ASP A 89 -7.57 -7.40 -6.15
CA ASP A 89 -7.06 -8.48 -6.96
C ASP A 89 -6.63 -7.95 -8.33
N ARG A 90 -5.41 -8.24 -8.72
CA ARG A 90 -4.93 -7.92 -10.07
C ARG A 90 -5.04 -9.15 -10.96
N ILE A 91 -5.66 -8.98 -12.13
CA ILE A 91 -5.68 -10.00 -13.17
C ILE A 91 -4.98 -9.50 -14.44
N ASN A 92 -4.42 -10.43 -15.21
CA ASN A 92 -3.89 -10.15 -16.54
C ASN A 92 -5.01 -10.15 -17.60
N GLU A 93 -4.64 -9.93 -18.84
CA GLU A 93 -5.57 -9.92 -19.99
C GLU A 93 -6.31 -11.25 -20.23
N ASN A 94 -5.76 -12.36 -19.70
CA ASN A 94 -6.39 -13.69 -19.78
C ASN A 94 -7.35 -13.96 -18.62
N GLY A 95 -7.53 -13.02 -17.69
CA GLY A 95 -8.34 -13.20 -16.49
C GLY A 95 -7.64 -13.98 -15.37
N GLU A 96 -6.34 -14.23 -15.46
CA GLU A 96 -5.57 -14.95 -14.46
C GLU A 96 -5.04 -13.97 -13.40
N LEU A 97 -5.03 -14.40 -12.14
CA LEU A 97 -4.45 -13.61 -11.05
C LEU A 97 -2.96 -13.35 -11.31
N VAL A 98 -2.55 -12.10 -11.17
CA VAL A 98 -1.14 -11.72 -11.19
C VAL A 98 -0.48 -12.26 -9.92
N PRO A 99 0.61 -13.06 -10.04
CA PRO A 99 1.29 -13.63 -8.89
C PRO A 99 1.77 -12.57 -7.89
N ASP A 100 1.81 -12.96 -6.62
CA ASP A 100 2.38 -12.14 -5.56
C ASP A 100 3.87 -11.86 -5.81
N ALA A 101 4.34 -10.70 -5.39
CA ALA A 101 5.72 -10.29 -5.65
C ALA A 101 6.76 -11.10 -4.86
N ASN A 102 6.36 -11.69 -3.75
CA ASN A 102 7.20 -12.51 -2.89
C ASN A 102 6.37 -13.40 -1.95
N GLN A 103 7.03 -14.32 -1.24
CA GLN A 103 6.38 -15.29 -0.36
C GLN A 103 5.71 -14.63 0.85
N ASP A 104 6.32 -13.59 1.43
CA ASP A 104 5.74 -12.89 2.60
C ASP A 104 4.39 -12.26 2.24
N GLU A 105 4.23 -11.74 1.01
CA GLU A 105 2.95 -11.23 0.51
C GLU A 105 1.94 -12.37 0.32
N ALA A 106 2.35 -13.47 -0.32
CA ALA A 106 1.49 -14.62 -0.57
C ALA A 106 0.89 -15.21 0.72
N GLU A 107 1.70 -15.33 1.78
CA GLU A 107 1.28 -15.87 3.07
C GLU A 107 0.18 -15.01 3.75
N ASN A 108 0.19 -13.70 3.53
CA ASN A 108 -0.76 -12.78 4.14
C ASN A 108 -1.98 -12.48 3.25
N ASN A 109 -1.88 -12.63 1.93
CA ASN A 109 -2.89 -12.19 0.98
C ASN A 109 -4.24 -12.90 1.15
N THR A 110 -4.24 -14.19 1.46
CA THR A 110 -5.50 -14.92 1.72
C THR A 110 -6.26 -14.31 2.89
N PHE A 111 -5.56 -14.09 4.02
CA PHE A 111 -6.16 -13.46 5.19
C PHE A 111 -6.66 -12.04 4.87
N LEU A 112 -5.85 -11.21 4.22
CA LEU A 112 -6.20 -9.83 3.88
C LEU A 112 -7.42 -9.76 2.96
N ARG A 113 -7.48 -10.65 1.94
CA ARG A 113 -8.63 -10.74 1.03
C ARG A 113 -9.92 -11.09 1.75
N GLU A 114 -9.88 -12.12 2.60
CA GLU A 114 -11.07 -12.63 3.30
C GLU A 114 -11.55 -11.68 4.41
N SER A 115 -10.63 -10.89 4.99
CA SER A 115 -10.92 -10.02 6.13
C SER A 115 -11.20 -8.56 5.73
N SER A 116 -10.95 -8.17 4.48
CA SER A 116 -11.21 -6.81 3.99
C SER A 116 -12.70 -6.49 3.92
N ASP A 117 -13.06 -5.22 4.15
CA ASP A 117 -14.44 -4.75 4.09
C ASP A 117 -14.99 -4.81 2.66
N HIS A 118 -14.12 -4.55 1.68
CA HIS A 118 -14.43 -4.61 0.26
C HIS A 118 -13.29 -5.23 -0.52
N SER A 119 -13.64 -5.96 -1.58
CA SER A 119 -12.67 -6.45 -2.56
C SER A 119 -13.15 -6.17 -3.96
N PHE A 120 -12.23 -5.88 -4.85
CA PHE A 120 -12.52 -5.71 -6.27
C PHE A 120 -11.37 -6.22 -7.13
N VAL A 121 -11.70 -6.54 -8.37
CA VAL A 121 -10.77 -7.08 -9.36
C VAL A 121 -10.41 -5.97 -10.33
N TRP A 122 -9.12 -5.81 -10.60
CA TRP A 122 -8.62 -4.89 -11.59
C TRP A 122 -7.80 -5.63 -12.65
N CYS A 123 -8.19 -5.47 -13.92
CA CYS A 123 -7.40 -5.94 -15.04
C CYS A 123 -6.25 -4.96 -15.32
N THR A 124 -5.01 -5.47 -15.40
CA THR A 124 -3.81 -4.63 -15.58
C THR A 124 -3.79 -3.88 -16.92
N THR A 125 -4.60 -4.30 -17.88
CA THR A 125 -4.77 -3.64 -19.20
C THR A 125 -5.90 -2.60 -19.24
N GLU A 126 -6.75 -2.55 -18.21
CA GLU A 126 -7.84 -1.58 -18.13
C GLU A 126 -7.34 -0.17 -17.79
N ASP A 127 -8.11 0.83 -18.26
CA ASP A 127 -7.87 2.21 -17.91
C ASP A 127 -8.00 2.39 -16.38
N LYS A 128 -6.98 2.96 -15.76
CA LYS A 128 -6.97 3.29 -14.32
C LYS A 128 -8.16 4.16 -13.90
N LYS A 129 -8.77 4.89 -14.81
CA LYS A 129 -9.98 5.69 -14.54
C LYS A 129 -11.17 4.82 -14.11
N ILE A 130 -11.29 3.60 -14.65
CA ILE A 130 -12.34 2.66 -14.25
C ILE A 130 -12.14 2.26 -12.79
N LEU A 131 -10.90 1.89 -12.43
CA LEU A 131 -10.55 1.55 -11.05
C LEU A 131 -10.84 2.71 -10.08
N ILE A 132 -10.48 3.94 -10.47
CA ILE A 132 -10.76 5.15 -9.68
C ILE A 132 -12.26 5.34 -9.49
N SER A 133 -13.07 5.15 -10.52
CA SER A 133 -14.53 5.31 -10.43
C SER A 133 -15.16 4.28 -9.50
N VAL A 134 -14.74 3.01 -9.60
CA VAL A 134 -15.22 1.95 -8.70
C VAL A 134 -14.79 2.20 -7.26
N ALA A 135 -13.53 2.56 -7.04
CA ALA A 135 -13.03 2.90 -5.71
C ALA A 135 -13.79 4.09 -5.11
N PHE A 136 -14.07 5.12 -5.92
CA PHE A 136 -14.84 6.28 -5.49
C PHE A 136 -16.28 5.92 -5.09
N GLU A 137 -16.95 5.08 -5.87
CA GLU A 137 -18.30 4.61 -5.55
C GLU A 137 -18.34 3.85 -4.22
N ILE A 138 -17.41 2.93 -4.02
CA ILE A 138 -17.30 2.16 -2.77
C ILE A 138 -17.03 3.09 -1.59
N ILE A 139 -16.05 3.99 -1.71
CA ILE A 139 -15.71 4.96 -0.67
C ILE A 139 -16.92 5.84 -0.33
N SER A 140 -17.61 6.36 -1.35
CA SER A 140 -18.78 7.24 -1.17
C SER A 140 -19.94 6.54 -0.44
N ASN A 141 -20.08 5.24 -0.60
CA ASN A 141 -21.10 4.44 0.08
C ASN A 141 -20.68 3.97 1.49
N THR A 142 -19.39 4.08 1.82
CA THR A 142 -18.82 3.55 3.06
C THR A 142 -18.56 4.63 4.10
N ILE A 143 -18.14 5.82 3.67
CA ILE A 143 -17.83 6.94 4.57
C ILE A 143 -18.99 7.92 4.67
N SER A 144 -19.06 8.67 5.79
CA SER A 144 -20.07 9.70 5.97
C SER A 144 -19.91 10.87 5.00
N ASP A 145 -21.00 11.62 4.74
CA ASP A 145 -20.96 12.82 3.89
C ASP A 145 -19.90 13.84 4.34
N GLN A 146 -19.68 13.97 5.64
CA GLN A 146 -18.66 14.85 6.19
C GLN A 146 -17.24 14.37 5.80
N GLN A 147 -16.96 13.10 5.94
CA GLN A 147 -15.68 12.48 5.54
C GLN A 147 -15.48 12.57 4.03
N LEU A 148 -16.53 12.34 3.25
CA LEU A 148 -16.51 12.45 1.80
C LEU A 148 -16.21 13.89 1.34
N SER A 149 -16.78 14.89 2.04
CA SER A 149 -16.51 16.30 1.77
C SER A 149 -15.04 16.67 2.02
N LEU A 150 -14.47 16.21 3.13
CA LEU A 150 -13.06 16.39 3.45
C LEU A 150 -12.15 15.73 2.38
N TRP A 151 -12.49 14.52 1.96
CA TRP A 151 -11.74 13.82 0.93
C TRP A 151 -11.74 14.54 -0.42
N ARG A 152 -12.91 15.05 -0.86
CA ARG A 152 -13.03 15.86 -2.10
C ARG A 152 -12.20 17.13 -2.05
N GLN A 153 -12.16 17.80 -0.91
CA GLN A 153 -11.33 19.01 -0.73
C GLN A 153 -9.83 18.70 -0.82
N THR A 154 -9.41 17.58 -0.24
CA THR A 154 -7.99 17.17 -0.22
C THR A 154 -7.47 16.78 -1.59
N TYR A 155 -8.27 16.12 -2.42
CA TYR A 155 -7.85 15.58 -3.71
C TYR A 155 -8.38 16.35 -4.93
N SER A 156 -9.05 17.48 -4.73
CA SER A 156 -9.54 18.36 -5.81
C SER A 156 -10.37 17.63 -6.88
N LEU A 157 -11.23 16.68 -6.46
CA LEU A 157 -12.13 15.91 -7.32
C LEU A 157 -13.49 16.58 -7.48
#